data_4dcdb6e861ab9f532fcf8208aa657e42
#
_entry.id   4dcdb6e861ab9f532fcf8208aa657e42
#
_cell.length_a   1.000
_cell.length_b   1.000
_cell.length_c   1.000
_cell.angle_alpha   90.00
_cell.angle_beta   90.00
_cell.angle_gamma   90.00
#
_symmetry.space_group_name_H-M   'P 1'
#
loop_
_entity.id
_entity.type
_entity.pdbx_description
1 polymer ?
#
loop_
_entity_poly.entity_id
_entity_poly.type
_entity_poly.pdbx_seq_one_letter_code
_entity_poly.pdbx_strand_id
1 'polypeptide(L)'
;MMKRAWFAPKELKDEKYIDVFRGIYMPYWAYHVSQKGPVVLRGEKSKRRGDYIYTDHFNINGDMDCQYKGISFDASSSFDDNISEAIAPYDVKNMAGFTPAFLSGFYADTADVGCDVYMNDAIDMAGEETYDYVSNNIPLGGVSLHETESTIKSKCNAVIESVDRTLYPVWFLSYRNRDRVAYATVNGQTGKVSADLPVSIGRYFAGSALLAVPIFILLNMFFTLRPKVTLNVAAVIAPVSYTHLRAHET
;
A
#
# COMPACT_ATOMS: atom_id res chain seq x y z
N MET A 1 15.79 -9.35 -5.81
CA MET A 1 15.21 -8.98 -4.54
C MET A 1 15.63 -9.90 -3.40
N MET A 2 15.41 -11.19 -3.43
CA MET A 2 15.76 -12.13 -2.33
C MET A 2 17.26 -12.18 -1.95
N LYS A 3 18.18 -11.90 -2.88
CA LYS A 3 19.63 -11.86 -2.57
C LYS A 3 20.00 -10.75 -1.58
N ARG A 4 19.19 -9.68 -1.48
CA ARG A 4 19.41 -8.53 -0.57
C ARG A 4 18.73 -8.67 0.79
N ALA A 5 17.73 -9.54 0.93
CA ALA A 5 17.04 -9.74 2.19
C ALA A 5 17.96 -10.46 3.21
N TRP A 6 18.58 -9.69 4.09
CA TRP A 6 19.55 -10.20 5.07
C TRP A 6 18.94 -11.21 6.04
N PHE A 7 17.65 -11.07 6.31
CA PHE A 7 16.92 -11.88 7.29
C PHE A 7 16.23 -13.11 6.70
N ALA A 8 16.13 -13.18 5.37
CA ALA A 8 15.62 -14.38 4.73
C ALA A 8 16.56 -15.57 4.97
N PRO A 9 16.03 -16.76 5.21
CA PRO A 9 16.84 -17.98 5.28
C PRO A 9 17.76 -18.10 4.08
N LYS A 10 18.96 -18.63 4.28
CA LYS A 10 19.94 -18.80 3.18
C LYS A 10 19.40 -19.68 2.07
N GLU A 11 18.58 -20.63 2.45
CA GLU A 11 17.92 -21.60 1.56
C GLU A 11 17.03 -20.92 0.51
N LEU A 12 16.33 -19.86 0.88
CA LEU A 12 15.46 -19.10 -0.05
C LEU A 12 16.24 -18.25 -1.08
N LYS A 13 17.55 -18.18 -0.95
CA LYS A 13 18.41 -17.47 -1.91
C LYS A 13 18.95 -18.36 -3.02
N ASP A 14 18.70 -19.65 -2.95
CA ASP A 14 19.17 -20.65 -3.89
C ASP A 14 18.01 -21.13 -4.77
N GLU A 15 18.17 -21.00 -6.08
CA GLU A 15 17.16 -21.33 -7.10
C GLU A 15 16.70 -22.79 -7.05
N LYS A 16 17.51 -23.70 -6.50
CA LYS A 16 17.14 -25.12 -6.34
C LYS A 16 15.94 -25.37 -5.44
N TYR A 17 15.54 -24.43 -4.61
CA TYR A 17 14.38 -24.53 -3.72
C TYR A 17 13.12 -23.92 -4.32
N ILE A 18 13.17 -23.42 -5.55
CA ILE A 18 11.99 -23.00 -6.30
C ILE A 18 11.19 -24.27 -6.64
N ASP A 19 10.00 -24.38 -6.07
CA ASP A 19 9.11 -25.52 -6.29
C ASP A 19 8.21 -25.26 -7.50
N VAL A 20 7.60 -24.08 -7.52
CA VAL A 20 6.67 -23.67 -8.58
C VAL A 20 6.94 -22.24 -9.03
N PHE A 21 6.94 -22.03 -10.34
CA PHE A 21 6.92 -20.71 -10.95
C PHE A 21 5.86 -20.71 -12.05
N ARG A 22 4.75 -20.00 -11.85
CA ARG A 22 3.60 -20.01 -12.76
C ARG A 22 3.06 -18.61 -12.98
N GLY A 23 2.74 -18.30 -14.22
CA GLY A 23 1.94 -17.14 -14.59
C GLY A 23 0.46 -17.48 -14.54
N ILE A 24 -0.32 -16.67 -13.84
CA ILE A 24 -1.76 -16.83 -13.70
C ILE A 24 -2.39 -15.49 -14.03
N TYR A 25 -3.41 -15.50 -14.86
CA TYR A 25 -4.28 -14.36 -15.03
C TYR A 25 -5.32 -14.35 -13.92
N MET A 26 -5.20 -13.35 -13.03
CA MET A 26 -6.14 -13.14 -11.95
C MET A 26 -7.26 -12.20 -12.38
N PRO A 27 -8.52 -12.53 -12.09
CA PRO A 27 -9.64 -11.67 -12.40
C PRO A 27 -9.69 -10.48 -11.43
N TYR A 28 -9.99 -9.31 -11.98
CA TYR A 28 -10.18 -8.07 -11.22
C TYR A 28 -11.40 -7.33 -11.74
N TRP A 29 -12.01 -6.54 -10.84
CA TRP A 29 -12.97 -5.51 -11.20
C TRP A 29 -12.27 -4.17 -11.27
N ALA A 30 -12.34 -3.50 -12.41
CA ALA A 30 -11.80 -2.17 -12.61
C ALA A 30 -12.95 -1.15 -12.64
N TYR A 31 -13.01 -0.31 -11.61
CA TYR A 31 -14.04 0.68 -11.44
C TYR A 31 -13.62 2.00 -12.09
N HIS A 32 -14.55 2.63 -12.78
CA HIS A 32 -14.40 3.96 -13.32
C HIS A 32 -15.32 4.90 -12.54
N VAL A 33 -14.71 5.82 -11.80
CA VAL A 33 -15.44 6.73 -10.91
C VAL A 33 -15.30 8.15 -11.43
N SER A 34 -16.38 8.89 -11.45
CA SER A 34 -16.37 10.31 -11.78
C SER A 34 -16.92 11.15 -10.64
N GLN A 35 -16.42 12.37 -10.55
CA GLN A 35 -16.87 13.38 -9.62
C GLN A 35 -17.03 14.69 -10.38
N LYS A 36 -18.28 15.13 -10.58
CA LYS A 36 -18.57 16.33 -11.36
C LYS A 36 -19.54 17.24 -10.61
N GLY A 37 -19.31 18.54 -10.76
CA GLY A 37 -20.23 19.57 -10.28
C GLY A 37 -19.60 20.62 -9.39
N PRO A 38 -20.39 21.60 -8.97
CA PRO A 38 -19.92 22.68 -8.13
C PRO A 38 -19.57 22.16 -6.73
N VAL A 39 -18.44 22.62 -6.20
CA VAL A 39 -17.99 22.31 -4.85
C VAL A 39 -17.63 23.59 -4.10
N VAL A 40 -18.01 23.64 -2.83
CA VAL A 40 -17.64 24.73 -1.92
C VAL A 40 -16.85 24.14 -0.76
N LEU A 41 -15.59 24.51 -0.67
CA LEU A 41 -14.66 24.05 0.37
C LEU A 41 -14.29 25.23 1.29
N ARG A 42 -13.89 24.91 2.52
CA ARG A 42 -13.40 25.88 3.49
C ARG A 42 -11.89 25.82 3.55
N GLY A 43 -11.26 26.98 3.41
CA GLY A 43 -9.84 27.17 3.60
C GLY A 43 -9.55 28.15 4.74
N GLU A 44 -8.36 28.04 5.31
CA GLU A 44 -7.89 28.95 6.33
C GLU A 44 -6.44 29.37 6.11
N LYS A 45 -6.13 30.58 6.55
CA LYS A 45 -4.76 31.13 6.54
C LYS A 45 -4.47 31.79 7.87
N SER A 46 -3.51 31.24 8.59
CA SER A 46 -3.11 31.76 9.88
C SER A 46 -1.83 32.60 9.78
N LYS A 47 -1.81 33.75 10.45
CA LYS A 47 -0.65 34.64 10.58
C LYS A 47 -0.41 34.97 12.05
N ARG A 48 0.83 34.83 12.51
CA ARG A 48 1.23 35.27 13.84
C ARG A 48 1.67 36.74 13.82
N ARG A 49 1.15 37.53 14.73
CA ARG A 49 1.55 38.93 14.96
C ARG A 49 1.77 39.14 16.46
N GLY A 50 3.00 39.15 16.89
CA GLY A 50 3.33 39.15 18.32
C GLY A 50 2.82 37.89 19.02
N ASP A 51 2.01 38.08 20.06
CA ASP A 51 1.42 36.99 20.85
C ASP A 51 0.06 36.52 20.33
N TYR A 52 -0.43 37.12 19.23
CA TYR A 52 -1.73 36.80 18.64
C TYR A 52 -1.58 36.01 17.35
N ILE A 53 -2.49 35.06 17.15
CA ILE A 53 -2.66 34.33 15.88
C ILE A 53 -3.97 34.83 15.26
N TYR A 54 -3.88 35.37 14.04
CA TYR A 54 -5.02 35.76 13.23
C TYR A 54 -5.27 34.67 12.21
N THR A 55 -6.48 34.15 12.18
CA THR A 55 -6.91 33.13 11.19
C THR A 55 -7.99 33.71 10.31
N ASP A 56 -7.69 33.82 9.03
CA ASP A 56 -8.63 34.23 7.99
C ASP A 56 -9.29 32.96 7.44
N HIS A 57 -10.62 32.94 7.34
CA HIS A 57 -11.38 31.84 6.76
C HIS A 57 -11.86 32.22 5.36
N PHE A 58 -11.75 31.27 4.43
CA PHE A 58 -12.12 31.46 3.02
C PHE A 58 -13.12 30.41 2.59
N ASN A 59 -14.06 30.81 1.71
CA ASN A 59 -14.82 29.87 0.91
C ASN A 59 -14.16 29.74 -0.46
N ILE A 60 -13.74 28.52 -0.79
CA ILE A 60 -13.13 28.17 -2.07
C ILE A 60 -14.24 27.57 -2.92
N ASN A 61 -14.70 28.33 -3.91
CA ASN A 61 -15.71 27.85 -4.86
C ASN A 61 -14.99 27.34 -6.11
N GLY A 62 -15.41 26.18 -6.61
CA GLY A 62 -14.87 25.57 -7.82
C GLY A 62 -15.88 24.64 -8.48
N ASP A 63 -15.62 24.32 -9.73
CA ASP A 63 -16.26 23.20 -10.42
C ASP A 63 -15.27 22.04 -10.47
N MET A 64 -15.74 20.87 -10.07
CA MET A 64 -14.98 19.65 -10.06
C MET A 64 -15.31 18.84 -11.31
N ASP A 65 -14.27 18.35 -12.00
CA ASP A 65 -14.38 17.35 -13.08
C ASP A 65 -13.20 16.40 -12.94
N CYS A 66 -13.36 15.42 -12.05
CA CYS A 66 -12.38 14.38 -11.78
C CYS A 66 -12.86 13.05 -12.36
N GLN A 67 -11.95 12.32 -12.98
CA GLN A 67 -12.19 10.97 -13.51
C GLN A 67 -11.09 10.03 -13.04
N TYR A 68 -11.48 9.04 -12.27
CA TYR A 68 -10.60 7.97 -11.80
C TYR A 68 -10.89 6.71 -12.62
N LYS A 69 -9.88 6.24 -13.35
CA LYS A 69 -10.05 5.08 -14.24
C LYS A 69 -9.22 3.92 -13.74
N GLY A 70 -9.92 2.80 -13.50
CA GLY A 70 -9.27 1.54 -13.21
C GLY A 70 -8.85 1.36 -11.76
N ILE A 71 -9.60 1.90 -10.81
CA ILE A 71 -9.52 1.49 -9.42
C ILE A 71 -9.83 0.00 -9.38
N SER A 72 -8.85 -0.83 -9.03
CA SER A 72 -8.94 -2.27 -9.26
C SER A 72 -8.91 -3.05 -7.96
N PHE A 73 -9.91 -3.93 -7.80
CA PHE A 73 -9.98 -4.91 -6.71
C PHE A 73 -10.01 -6.31 -7.31
N ASP A 74 -9.39 -7.27 -6.64
CA ASP A 74 -9.44 -8.65 -7.10
C ASP A 74 -10.87 -9.21 -7.03
N ALA A 75 -11.14 -10.16 -7.91
CA ALA A 75 -12.46 -10.76 -8.05
C ALA A 75 -12.44 -12.26 -7.73
N SER A 76 -11.40 -12.73 -7.05
CA SER A 76 -11.21 -14.14 -6.71
C SER A 76 -11.05 -14.34 -5.21
N SER A 77 -11.93 -15.10 -4.59
CA SER A 77 -11.83 -15.47 -3.17
C SER A 77 -10.62 -16.38 -2.87
N SER A 78 -9.96 -16.92 -3.89
CA SER A 78 -8.77 -17.74 -3.75
C SER A 78 -7.47 -16.92 -3.63
N PHE A 79 -7.53 -15.63 -3.95
CA PHE A 79 -6.40 -14.72 -3.88
C PHE A 79 -6.47 -13.89 -2.59
N ASP A 80 -5.38 -13.82 -1.86
CA ASP A 80 -5.32 -13.05 -0.60
C ASP A 80 -5.31 -11.55 -0.91
N ASP A 81 -6.28 -10.82 -0.32
CA ASP A 81 -6.45 -9.37 -0.53
C ASP A 81 -5.19 -8.58 -0.20
N ASN A 82 -4.48 -8.93 0.88
CA ASN A 82 -3.25 -8.24 1.27
C ASN A 82 -2.14 -8.41 0.21
N ILE A 83 -2.08 -9.57 -0.44
CA ILE A 83 -1.14 -9.83 -1.52
C ILE A 83 -1.56 -9.06 -2.77
N SER A 84 -2.85 -9.05 -3.08
CA SER A 84 -3.43 -8.30 -4.20
C SER A 84 -3.10 -6.81 -4.10
N GLU A 85 -3.36 -6.21 -2.95
CA GLU A 85 -3.03 -4.80 -2.67
C GLU A 85 -1.52 -4.53 -2.70
N ALA A 86 -0.73 -5.44 -2.12
CA ALA A 86 0.72 -5.27 -2.06
C ALA A 86 1.38 -5.26 -3.44
N ILE A 87 0.81 -5.95 -4.46
CA ILE A 87 1.33 -5.94 -5.82
C ILE A 87 0.69 -4.88 -6.73
N ALA A 88 -0.38 -4.22 -6.29
CA ALA A 88 -0.99 -3.09 -7.00
C ALA A 88 -0.01 -1.89 -7.09
N PRO A 89 -0.19 -0.92 -7.99
CA PRO A 89 -1.28 -0.81 -8.96
C PRO A 89 -1.03 -1.53 -10.29
N TYR A 90 -2.10 -1.69 -11.06
CA TYR A 90 -2.05 -2.10 -12.45
C TYR A 90 -2.38 -0.92 -13.37
N ASP A 91 -1.71 -0.84 -14.52
CA ASP A 91 -1.97 0.21 -15.51
C ASP A 91 -3.07 -0.22 -16.50
N VAL A 92 -4.25 0.33 -16.30
CA VAL A 92 -5.41 0.08 -17.18
C VAL A 92 -5.27 0.69 -18.58
N LYS A 93 -4.39 1.69 -18.76
CA LYS A 93 -4.21 2.36 -20.06
C LYS A 93 -3.60 1.45 -21.11
N ASN A 94 -2.81 0.48 -20.68
CA ASN A 94 -2.12 -0.47 -21.55
C ASN A 94 -2.86 -1.81 -21.69
N MET A 95 -4.14 -1.86 -21.38
CA MET A 95 -4.93 -3.08 -21.51
C MET A 95 -5.34 -3.32 -22.97
N ALA A 96 -5.24 -4.57 -23.38
CA ALA A 96 -5.72 -5.04 -24.68
C ALA A 96 -7.05 -5.80 -24.52
N GLY A 97 -7.87 -5.79 -25.56
CA GLY A 97 -9.06 -6.61 -25.59
C GLY A 97 -8.71 -8.10 -25.44
N PHE A 98 -9.48 -8.81 -24.60
CA PHE A 98 -9.23 -10.21 -24.32
C PHE A 98 -9.35 -11.08 -25.58
N THR A 99 -8.37 -11.93 -25.78
CA THR A 99 -8.42 -13.02 -26.75
C THR A 99 -7.96 -14.32 -26.07
N PRO A 100 -8.52 -15.49 -26.43
CA PRO A 100 -8.11 -16.78 -25.86
C PRO A 100 -6.60 -17.08 -26.04
N ALA A 101 -5.95 -16.45 -27.00
CA ALA A 101 -4.52 -16.60 -27.25
C ALA A 101 -3.66 -16.13 -26.06
N PHE A 102 -4.14 -15.18 -25.25
CA PHE A 102 -3.43 -14.74 -24.04
C PHE A 102 -3.29 -15.82 -22.97
N LEU A 103 -4.20 -16.80 -22.97
CA LEU A 103 -4.14 -17.92 -22.02
C LEU A 103 -3.11 -19.00 -22.43
N SER A 104 -2.47 -18.85 -23.59
CA SER A 104 -1.47 -19.82 -24.03
C SER A 104 -0.23 -19.76 -23.13
N GLY A 105 0.00 -20.82 -22.35
CA GLY A 105 1.13 -20.91 -21.41
C GLY A 105 0.87 -20.27 -20.04
N PHE A 106 -0.34 -19.73 -19.81
CA PHE A 106 -0.78 -19.18 -18.52
C PHE A 106 -1.97 -19.95 -17.99
N TYR A 107 -2.10 -19.98 -16.67
CA TYR A 107 -3.35 -20.35 -16.03
C TYR A 107 -4.26 -19.11 -15.95
N ALA A 108 -5.55 -19.32 -15.74
CA ALA A 108 -6.49 -18.25 -15.44
C ALA A 108 -7.36 -18.68 -14.27
N ASP A 109 -7.61 -17.76 -13.39
CA ASP A 109 -8.59 -17.95 -12.32
C ASP A 109 -9.95 -17.37 -12.72
N THR A 110 -10.99 -17.76 -12.00
CA THR A 110 -12.37 -17.34 -12.27
C THR A 110 -12.81 -16.31 -11.26
N ALA A 111 -13.53 -15.28 -11.72
CA ALA A 111 -14.17 -14.34 -10.80
C ALA A 111 -15.35 -15.02 -10.09
N ASP A 112 -15.27 -15.12 -8.78
CA ASP A 112 -16.31 -15.64 -7.88
C ASP A 112 -16.79 -14.58 -6.86
N VAL A 113 -16.13 -13.42 -6.81
CA VAL A 113 -16.55 -12.26 -6.02
C VAL A 113 -17.31 -11.29 -6.92
N GLY A 114 -18.49 -10.84 -6.48
CA GLY A 114 -19.33 -9.91 -7.25
C GLY A 114 -18.73 -8.49 -7.28
N CYS A 115 -19.02 -7.76 -8.36
CA CYS A 115 -18.54 -6.37 -8.48
C CYS A 115 -19.22 -5.38 -7.50
N ASP A 116 -20.32 -5.78 -6.87
CA ASP A 116 -21.02 -4.98 -5.87
C ASP A 116 -20.27 -4.89 -4.53
N VAL A 117 -19.40 -5.84 -4.26
CA VAL A 117 -18.68 -5.95 -2.98
C VAL A 117 -17.80 -4.72 -2.72
N TYR A 118 -17.04 -4.27 -3.72
CA TYR A 118 -16.06 -3.20 -3.57
C TYR A 118 -16.51 -1.83 -4.12
N MET A 119 -17.79 -1.66 -4.40
CA MET A 119 -18.31 -0.37 -4.92
C MET A 119 -18.03 0.79 -3.97
N ASN A 120 -18.25 0.58 -2.67
CA ASN A 120 -18.01 1.61 -1.67
C ASN A 120 -16.52 1.91 -1.51
N ASP A 121 -15.68 0.88 -1.53
CA ASP A 121 -14.24 1.03 -1.42
C ASP A 121 -13.66 1.81 -2.61
N ALA A 122 -14.19 1.55 -3.82
CA ALA A 122 -13.81 2.30 -5.02
C ALA A 122 -14.19 3.80 -4.93
N ILE A 123 -15.36 4.10 -4.38
CA ILE A 123 -15.80 5.48 -4.13
C ILE A 123 -14.92 6.13 -3.07
N ASP A 124 -14.59 5.40 -2.02
CA ASP A 124 -13.74 5.89 -0.94
C ASP A 124 -12.32 6.19 -1.40
N MET A 125 -11.71 5.32 -2.19
CA MET A 125 -10.40 5.56 -2.80
C MET A 125 -10.39 6.78 -3.73
N ALA A 126 -11.42 6.93 -4.57
CA ALA A 126 -11.57 8.11 -5.41
C ALA A 126 -11.68 9.40 -4.57
N GLY A 127 -12.37 9.33 -3.45
CA GLY A 127 -12.49 10.43 -2.49
C GLY A 127 -11.17 10.79 -1.80
N GLU A 128 -10.36 9.80 -1.44
CA GLU A 128 -9.02 9.99 -0.87
C GLU A 128 -8.09 10.70 -1.85
N GLU A 129 -8.01 10.21 -3.08
CA GLU A 129 -7.21 10.85 -4.13
C GLU A 129 -7.67 12.28 -4.43
N THR A 130 -9.00 12.52 -4.40
CA THR A 130 -9.55 13.86 -4.55
C THR A 130 -9.13 14.78 -3.40
N TYR A 131 -9.19 14.30 -2.17
CA TYR A 131 -8.75 15.05 -0.99
C TYR A 131 -7.28 15.41 -1.10
N ASP A 132 -6.42 14.47 -1.44
CA ASP A 132 -5.00 14.68 -1.59
C ASP A 132 -4.69 15.68 -2.72
N TYR A 133 -5.35 15.53 -3.85
CA TYR A 133 -5.19 16.45 -4.96
C TYR A 133 -5.59 17.89 -4.59
N VAL A 134 -6.77 18.06 -4.00
CA VAL A 134 -7.28 19.37 -3.60
C VAL A 134 -6.40 19.99 -2.52
N SER A 135 -6.01 19.22 -1.51
CA SER A 135 -5.17 19.70 -0.41
C SER A 135 -3.83 20.23 -0.88
N ASN A 136 -3.24 19.56 -1.88
CA ASN A 136 -1.94 19.92 -2.42
C ASN A 136 -1.97 21.01 -3.51
N ASN A 137 -3.14 21.28 -4.10
CA ASN A 137 -3.28 22.16 -5.26
C ASN A 137 -4.22 23.35 -5.04
N ILE A 138 -4.34 23.86 -3.79
CA ILE A 138 -5.13 25.05 -3.51
C ILE A 138 -4.50 26.26 -4.22
N PRO A 139 -5.25 26.98 -5.08
CA PRO A 139 -4.71 28.07 -5.89
C PRO A 139 -4.36 29.35 -5.09
N LEU A 140 -4.63 29.36 -3.78
CA LEU A 140 -4.41 30.50 -2.90
C LEU A 140 -3.18 30.27 -2.04
N GLY A 141 -2.12 31.03 -2.28
CA GLY A 141 -0.86 30.90 -1.58
C GLY A 141 -0.97 31.02 -0.05
N GLY A 142 -0.56 29.97 0.64
CA GLY A 142 -0.55 29.92 2.11
C GLY A 142 -1.93 29.72 2.74
N VAL A 143 -2.92 29.29 2.00
CA VAL A 143 -4.20 28.80 2.49
C VAL A 143 -4.12 27.29 2.62
N SER A 144 -4.50 26.75 3.76
CA SER A 144 -4.67 25.33 4.02
C SER A 144 -6.16 24.97 3.99
N LEU A 145 -6.45 23.74 3.61
CA LEU A 145 -7.81 23.22 3.63
C LEU A 145 -8.26 22.99 5.08
N HIS A 146 -9.45 23.47 5.42
CA HIS A 146 -10.06 23.30 6.75
C HIS A 146 -11.16 22.21 6.73
N GLU A 147 -11.23 21.44 5.68
CA GLU A 147 -12.18 20.34 5.53
C GLU A 147 -11.50 19.02 5.88
N THR A 148 -12.26 18.14 6.52
CA THR A 148 -11.80 16.75 6.71
C THR A 148 -12.02 15.95 5.44
N GLU A 149 -11.27 14.87 5.29
CA GLU A 149 -11.41 13.94 4.18
C GLU A 149 -12.85 13.47 3.99
N SER A 150 -13.52 13.05 5.08
CA SER A 150 -14.93 12.62 5.06
C SER A 150 -15.88 13.70 4.56
N THR A 151 -15.60 14.97 4.87
CA THR A 151 -16.42 16.10 4.39
C THR A 151 -16.23 16.30 2.90
N ILE A 152 -15.02 16.17 2.38
CA ILE A 152 -14.77 16.27 0.94
C ILE A 152 -15.43 15.12 0.19
N LYS A 153 -15.25 13.88 0.65
CA LYS A 153 -15.93 12.71 0.09
C LYS A 153 -17.44 12.93 -0.05
N SER A 154 -18.09 13.47 0.99
CA SER A 154 -19.52 13.72 0.97
C SER A 154 -19.95 14.85 0.02
N LYS A 155 -19.09 15.86 -0.21
CA LYS A 155 -19.39 17.00 -1.10
C LYS A 155 -19.11 16.71 -2.57
N CYS A 156 -18.25 15.76 -2.87
CA CYS A 156 -17.77 15.52 -4.22
C CYS A 156 -18.67 14.61 -5.07
N ASN A 157 -19.72 14.02 -4.49
CA ASN A 157 -20.71 13.17 -5.19
C ASN A 157 -20.07 12.20 -6.19
N ALA A 158 -19.20 11.32 -5.69
CA ALA A 158 -18.56 10.31 -6.52
C ALA A 158 -19.61 9.31 -7.06
N VAL A 159 -19.54 9.02 -8.35
CA VAL A 159 -20.45 8.10 -9.03
C VAL A 159 -19.61 7.10 -9.83
N ILE A 160 -19.94 5.82 -9.71
CA ILE A 160 -19.37 4.78 -10.56
C ILE A 160 -20.03 4.86 -11.93
N GLU A 161 -19.27 5.20 -12.96
CA GLU A 161 -19.74 5.27 -14.35
C GLU A 161 -19.83 3.89 -14.99
N SER A 162 -18.83 3.06 -14.76
CA SER A 162 -18.77 1.68 -15.27
C SER A 162 -17.84 0.82 -14.43
N VAL A 163 -18.02 -0.48 -14.57
CA VAL A 163 -17.14 -1.50 -13.98
C VAL A 163 -16.76 -2.47 -15.07
N ASP A 164 -15.46 -2.61 -15.31
CA ASP A 164 -14.93 -3.52 -16.31
C ASP A 164 -14.37 -4.77 -15.65
N ARG A 165 -14.64 -5.93 -16.24
CA ARG A 165 -14.01 -7.18 -15.85
C ARG A 165 -12.67 -7.32 -16.56
N THR A 166 -11.60 -7.45 -15.79
CA THR A 166 -10.23 -7.46 -16.30
C THR A 166 -9.48 -8.70 -15.87
N LEU A 167 -8.42 -9.03 -16.58
CA LEU A 167 -7.50 -10.10 -16.23
C LEU A 167 -6.09 -9.52 -16.14
N TYR A 168 -5.49 -9.57 -14.94
CA TYR A 168 -4.13 -9.10 -14.74
C TYR A 168 -3.14 -10.26 -14.61
N PRO A 169 -1.97 -10.14 -15.24
CA PRO A 169 -0.94 -11.16 -15.14
C PRO A 169 -0.25 -11.10 -13.78
N VAL A 170 -0.32 -12.20 -13.05
CA VAL A 170 0.36 -12.38 -11.77
C VAL A 170 1.28 -13.58 -11.86
N TRP A 171 2.53 -13.43 -11.45
CA TRP A 171 3.46 -14.53 -11.35
C TRP A 171 3.54 -15.01 -9.91
N PHE A 172 3.27 -16.29 -9.71
CA PHE A 172 3.40 -16.97 -8.43
C PHE A 172 4.69 -17.75 -8.38
N LEU A 173 5.41 -17.56 -7.30
CA LEU A 173 6.62 -18.28 -6.98
C LEU A 173 6.44 -18.94 -5.63
N SER A 174 6.55 -20.25 -5.56
CA SER A 174 6.61 -20.96 -4.29
C SER A 174 7.98 -21.55 -4.04
N TYR A 175 8.46 -21.37 -2.83
CA TYR A 175 9.65 -22.01 -2.31
C TYR A 175 9.24 -23.07 -1.31
N ARG A 176 9.81 -24.24 -1.43
CA ARG A 176 9.61 -25.30 -0.46
C ARG A 176 10.95 -25.78 0.08
N ASN A 177 11.08 -25.78 1.39
CA ASN A 177 12.19 -26.40 2.07
C ASN A 177 11.63 -27.23 3.24
N ARG A 178 11.54 -28.55 3.07
CA ARG A 178 10.87 -29.51 3.97
C ARG A 178 9.42 -29.07 4.24
N ASP A 179 9.08 -28.76 5.50
CA ASP A 179 7.73 -28.37 5.91
C ASP A 179 7.46 -26.84 5.79
N ARG A 180 8.47 -26.07 5.37
CA ARG A 180 8.35 -24.61 5.23
C ARG A 180 8.07 -24.26 3.77
N VAL A 181 6.97 -23.57 3.57
CA VAL A 181 6.58 -23.02 2.28
C VAL A 181 6.57 -21.50 2.39
N ALA A 182 7.17 -20.83 1.42
CA ALA A 182 7.13 -19.39 1.28
C ALA A 182 6.57 -19.06 -0.10
N TYR A 183 5.76 -18.04 -0.17
CA TYR A 183 5.15 -17.57 -1.41
C TYR A 183 5.70 -16.19 -1.76
N ALA A 184 5.91 -15.97 -3.04
CA ALA A 184 6.15 -14.66 -3.59
C ALA A 184 5.28 -14.47 -4.82
N THR A 185 4.70 -13.28 -4.93
CA THR A 185 3.89 -12.87 -6.06
C THR A 185 4.53 -11.69 -6.74
N VAL A 186 4.43 -11.64 -8.04
CA VAL A 186 4.98 -10.56 -8.86
C VAL A 186 3.90 -10.06 -9.80
N ASN A 187 3.67 -8.76 -9.77
CA ASN A 187 2.84 -8.10 -10.77
C ASN A 187 3.51 -8.25 -12.14
N GLY A 188 2.85 -8.94 -13.06
CA GLY A 188 3.39 -9.23 -14.40
C GLY A 188 3.51 -8.01 -15.30
N GLN A 189 2.88 -6.90 -14.94
CA GLN A 189 2.88 -5.66 -15.70
C GLN A 189 3.97 -4.68 -15.17
N THR A 190 4.04 -4.49 -13.86
CA THR A 190 4.93 -3.51 -13.23
C THR A 190 6.21 -4.12 -12.69
N GLY A 191 6.23 -5.43 -12.47
CA GLY A 191 7.34 -6.12 -11.81
C GLY A 191 7.39 -5.93 -10.30
N LYS A 192 6.36 -5.30 -9.69
CA LYS A 192 6.28 -5.13 -8.24
C LYS A 192 6.15 -6.49 -7.57
N VAL A 193 6.91 -6.74 -6.52
CA VAL A 193 7.00 -8.02 -5.83
C VAL A 193 6.44 -7.89 -4.43
N SER A 194 5.54 -8.80 -4.07
CA SER A 194 5.16 -9.06 -2.70
C SER A 194 5.61 -10.48 -2.31
N ALA A 195 6.21 -10.63 -1.14
CA ALA A 195 6.70 -11.92 -0.70
C ALA A 195 6.50 -12.10 0.80
N ASP A 196 5.82 -13.17 1.16
CA ASP A 196 5.79 -13.63 2.54
C ASP A 196 7.04 -14.49 2.81
N LEU A 197 8.08 -13.85 3.31
CA LEU A 197 9.34 -14.50 3.58
C LEU A 197 9.41 -14.92 5.05
N PRO A 198 9.59 -16.21 5.34
CA PRO A 198 9.81 -16.67 6.71
C PRO A 198 11.08 -16.05 7.28
N VAL A 199 10.96 -15.55 8.49
CA VAL A 199 12.09 -14.93 9.20
C VAL A 199 12.94 -16.02 9.85
N SER A 200 14.25 -15.94 9.67
CA SER A 200 15.18 -16.76 10.44
C SER A 200 15.26 -16.24 11.87
N ILE A 201 14.68 -17.00 12.82
CA ILE A 201 14.61 -16.65 14.24
C ILE A 201 16.01 -16.29 14.80
N GLY A 202 17.03 -17.06 14.46
CA GLY A 202 18.40 -16.79 14.92
C GLY A 202 18.96 -15.45 14.42
N ARG A 203 18.69 -15.09 13.15
CA ARG A 203 19.13 -13.79 12.59
C ARG A 203 18.31 -12.64 13.14
N TYR A 204 17.02 -12.87 13.42
CA TYR A 204 16.18 -11.89 14.08
C TYR A 204 16.74 -11.52 15.46
N PHE A 205 17.02 -12.50 16.30
CA PHE A 205 17.61 -12.25 17.61
C PHE A 205 19.01 -11.64 17.52
N ALA A 206 19.86 -12.10 16.60
CA ALA A 206 21.19 -11.53 16.41
C ALA A 206 21.11 -10.05 15.96
N GLY A 207 20.23 -9.71 15.02
CA GLY A 207 20.02 -8.34 14.58
C GLY A 207 19.44 -7.45 15.68
N SER A 208 18.46 -7.97 16.43
CA SER A 208 17.88 -7.25 17.57
C SER A 208 18.91 -7.00 18.67
N ALA A 209 19.76 -7.98 18.98
CA ALA A 209 20.83 -7.81 19.96
C ALA A 209 21.89 -6.80 19.49
N LEU A 210 22.24 -6.82 18.19
CA LEU A 210 23.19 -5.87 17.60
C LEU A 210 22.71 -4.42 17.74
N LEU A 211 21.39 -4.18 17.66
CA LEU A 211 20.79 -2.85 17.85
C LEU A 211 20.58 -2.53 19.34
N ALA A 212 20.19 -3.52 20.14
CA ALA A 212 19.92 -3.31 21.56
C ALA A 212 21.18 -2.88 22.33
N VAL A 213 22.35 -3.45 22.02
CA VAL A 213 23.61 -3.16 22.72
C VAL A 213 24.01 -1.67 22.61
N PRO A 214 24.12 -1.06 21.41
CA PRO A 214 24.46 0.36 21.31
C PRO A 214 23.39 1.27 21.91
N ILE A 215 22.11 0.94 21.77
CA ILE A 215 21.02 1.70 22.39
C ILE A 215 21.15 1.64 23.93
N PHE A 216 21.43 0.47 24.48
CA PHE A 216 21.64 0.30 25.90
C PHE A 216 22.81 1.14 26.41
N ILE A 217 23.96 1.12 25.71
CA ILE A 217 25.14 1.91 26.05
C ILE A 217 24.82 3.41 25.98
N LEU A 218 24.17 3.87 24.92
CA LEU A 218 23.76 5.26 24.73
C LEU A 218 22.83 5.75 25.86
N LEU A 219 21.81 4.96 26.21
CA LEU A 219 20.89 5.28 27.28
C LEU A 219 21.58 5.36 28.65
N ASN A 220 22.55 4.48 28.91
CA ASN A 220 23.32 4.56 30.17
C ASN A 220 24.34 5.70 30.19
N MET A 221 24.80 6.16 29.01
CA MET A 221 25.72 7.30 28.92
C MET A 221 25.04 8.66 29.15
N PHE A 222 23.81 8.81 28.63
CA PHE A 222 23.09 10.09 28.68
C PHE A 222 22.04 10.18 29.78
N PHE A 223 21.56 9.05 30.31
CA PHE A 223 20.51 9.01 31.32
C PHE A 223 20.95 8.15 32.51
N THR A 224 20.88 8.73 33.74
CA THR A 224 21.06 8.00 35.00
C THR A 224 19.80 7.18 35.32
N LEU A 225 19.44 6.26 34.46
CA LEU A 225 18.30 5.36 34.65
C LEU A 225 18.73 4.07 35.38
N ARG A 226 17.79 3.49 36.15
CA ARG A 226 18.04 2.16 36.73
C ARG A 226 18.28 1.15 35.65
N PRO A 227 19.30 0.26 35.76
CA PRO A 227 19.70 -0.68 34.69
C PRO A 227 18.56 -1.55 34.14
N LYS A 228 17.60 -1.94 35.00
CA LYS A 228 16.41 -2.70 34.58
C LYS A 228 15.50 -1.93 33.62
N VAL A 229 15.32 -0.62 33.85
CA VAL A 229 14.48 0.24 32.98
C VAL A 229 15.17 0.41 31.63
N THR A 230 16.46 0.67 31.62
CA THR A 230 17.26 0.83 30.40
C THR A 230 17.26 -0.44 29.56
N LEU A 231 17.39 -1.60 30.20
CA LEU A 231 17.34 -2.89 29.51
C LEU A 231 15.98 -3.14 28.87
N ASN A 232 14.90 -2.86 29.59
CA ASN A 232 13.54 -3.04 29.06
C ASN A 232 13.27 -2.09 27.89
N VAL A 233 13.67 -0.83 27.98
CA VAL A 233 13.51 0.15 26.89
C VAL A 233 14.33 -0.28 25.66
N ALA A 234 15.57 -0.69 25.83
CA ALA A 234 16.40 -1.17 24.73
C ALA A 234 15.82 -2.44 24.09
N ALA A 235 15.28 -3.35 24.89
CA ALA A 235 14.67 -4.59 24.41
C ALA A 235 13.37 -4.37 23.62
N VAL A 236 12.64 -3.29 23.91
CA VAL A 236 11.42 -2.91 23.16
C VAL A 236 11.75 -2.14 21.89
N ILE A 237 12.64 -1.16 21.96
CA ILE A 237 12.98 -0.31 20.80
C ILE A 237 13.71 -1.09 19.71
N ALA A 238 14.63 -1.99 20.07
CA ALA A 238 15.41 -2.72 19.09
C ALA A 238 14.58 -3.60 18.14
N PRO A 239 13.60 -4.40 18.60
CA PRO A 239 12.69 -5.14 17.72
C PRO A 239 11.82 -4.25 16.85
N VAL A 240 11.31 -3.13 17.38
CA VAL A 240 10.47 -2.18 16.61
C VAL A 240 11.27 -1.53 15.49
N SER A 241 12.47 -1.03 15.79
CA SER A 241 13.36 -0.46 14.76
C SER A 241 13.74 -1.50 13.71
N TYR A 242 13.91 -2.74 14.11
CA TYR A 242 14.20 -3.85 13.24
C TYR A 242 13.04 -4.20 12.29
N THR A 243 11.81 -4.24 12.80
CA THR A 243 10.63 -4.48 11.96
C THR A 243 10.39 -3.35 10.97
N HIS A 244 10.67 -2.09 11.37
CA HIS A 244 10.56 -0.93 10.49
C HIS A 244 11.60 -0.97 9.35
N LEU A 245 12.85 -1.31 9.65
CA LEU A 245 13.89 -1.51 8.63
C LEU A 245 13.51 -2.62 7.64
N ARG A 246 12.85 -3.68 8.11
CA ARG A 246 12.35 -4.77 7.27
C ARG A 246 11.26 -4.31 6.29
N ALA A 247 10.34 -3.47 6.72
CA ALA A 247 9.25 -2.95 5.87
C ALA A 247 9.77 -2.11 4.68
N HIS A 248 10.95 -1.53 4.79
CA HIS A 248 11.60 -0.78 3.70
C HIS A 248 12.43 -1.67 2.77
N GLU A 249 12.65 -2.95 3.07
CA GLU A 249 13.37 -3.91 2.21
C GLU A 249 12.44 -4.71 1.29
N THR A 250 11.14 -4.64 1.49
CA THR A 250 10.10 -5.22 0.63
C THR A 250 9.48 -4.17 -0.26
#